data_3be2831bc1047034882f92007cfa5767
#
_entry.id   3be2831bc1047034882f92007cfa5767
#
_cell.length_a   1.000
_cell.length_b   1.000
_cell.length_c   1.000
_cell.angle_alpha   90.00
_cell.angle_beta   90.00
_cell.angle_gamma   90.00
#
_symmetry.space_group_name_H-M   'P 1'
#
loop_
_entity.id
_entity.type
_entity.pdbx_description
1 polymer ?
#
loop_
_entity_poly.entity_id
_entity_poly.type
_entity_poly.pdbx_seq_one_letter_code
_entity_poly.pdbx_strand_id
1 'polypeptide(L)'
;MEELHRVCKNFTRHDKKTRTILLCEMLEYTNVFLEAAFRAEGYSFETLKNPVKDRTLALRYISSDYCYPTVLILAQFLEYLESGERDPEEITFMEPQAGGACRAGNIYNLLQRVLYRMVEQGQLEYAQIPVISLNLMGEEKHTGFRITPSLLSGGIAAGCYGDLIMCLYQQVKPYEQNPGAVSYTHLRAHET
;
A
#
# COMPACT_ATOMS: atom_id res chain seq x y z
N MET A 1 2.87 -8.70 22.52
CA MET A 1 1.87 -8.62 21.44
C MET A 1 0.58 -7.92 21.87
N GLU A 2 0.06 -8.13 23.09
CA GLU A 2 -1.13 -7.40 23.59
C GLU A 2 -0.94 -5.88 23.66
N GLU A 3 0.25 -5.38 24.00
CA GLU A 3 0.52 -3.94 24.04
C GLU A 3 0.55 -3.28 22.64
N LEU A 4 1.05 -3.98 21.62
CA LEU A 4 1.03 -3.48 20.24
C LEU A 4 -0.41 -3.27 19.71
N HIS A 5 -1.31 -4.19 20.03
CA HIS A 5 -2.72 -4.06 19.64
C HIS A 5 -3.48 -2.94 20.36
N ARG A 6 -2.93 -2.41 21.44
CA ARG A 6 -3.54 -1.26 22.18
C ARG A 6 -3.19 0.09 21.58
N VAL A 7 -2.11 0.18 20.81
CA VAL A 7 -1.62 1.47 20.28
C VAL A 7 -2.07 1.71 18.84
N CYS A 8 -2.23 0.65 18.03
CA CYS A 8 -2.68 0.82 16.66
C CYS A 8 -4.21 0.95 16.62
N LYS A 9 -4.68 2.06 16.05
CA LYS A 9 -6.10 2.34 15.88
C LYS A 9 -6.74 1.32 14.94
N ASN A 10 -7.91 0.81 15.32
CA ASN A 10 -8.71 -0.03 14.41
C ASN A 10 -9.37 0.84 13.35
N PHE A 11 -9.36 0.37 12.10
CA PHE A 11 -10.10 1.00 11.02
C PHE A 11 -11.59 0.76 11.18
N THR A 12 -12.36 1.82 11.35
CA THR A 12 -13.79 1.78 11.65
C THR A 12 -14.65 2.10 10.43
N ARG A 13 -15.98 1.96 10.55
CA ARG A 13 -16.93 2.39 9.52
C ARG A 13 -16.91 3.91 9.30
N HIS A 14 -16.54 4.69 10.31
CA HIS A 14 -16.35 6.13 10.18
C HIS A 14 -15.10 6.41 9.33
N ASP A 15 -14.00 5.72 9.62
CA ASP A 15 -12.73 5.88 8.91
C ASP A 15 -12.87 5.56 7.40
N LYS A 16 -13.78 4.63 7.04
CA LYS A 16 -14.10 4.36 5.62
C LYS A 16 -14.56 5.60 4.84
N LYS A 17 -15.17 6.58 5.52
CA LYS A 17 -15.69 7.80 4.90
C LYS A 17 -14.74 8.99 4.99
N THR A 18 -13.83 8.97 5.94
CA THR A 18 -12.99 10.12 6.30
C THR A 18 -11.51 9.93 5.98
N ARG A 19 -11.07 8.68 5.80
CA ARG A 19 -9.66 8.35 5.58
C ARG A 19 -9.41 7.81 4.19
N THR A 20 -8.25 8.12 3.65
CA THR A 20 -7.73 7.52 2.42
C THR A 20 -6.83 6.35 2.78
N ILE A 21 -7.10 5.20 2.18
CA ILE A 21 -6.25 4.02 2.29
C ILE A 21 -5.08 4.20 1.32
N LEU A 22 -3.87 4.09 1.83
CA LEU A 22 -2.62 4.22 1.08
C LEU A 22 -1.95 2.86 0.99
N LEU A 23 -1.62 2.45 -0.23
CA LEU A 23 -0.85 1.24 -0.54
C LEU A 23 0.46 1.64 -1.22
N CYS A 24 1.56 0.97 -0.88
CA CYS A 24 2.80 1.13 -1.64
C CYS A 24 2.65 0.69 -3.08
N GLU A 25 3.25 1.43 -4.01
CA GLU A 25 3.29 1.03 -5.41
C GLU A 25 4.17 -0.20 -5.58
N MET A 26 3.54 -1.32 -5.92
CA MET A 26 4.25 -2.56 -6.20
C MET A 26 4.20 -2.97 -7.68
N LEU A 27 3.11 -2.62 -8.35
CA LEU A 27 2.82 -3.04 -9.73
C LEU A 27 2.17 -1.86 -10.48
N GLU A 28 2.94 -1.14 -11.26
CA GLU A 28 2.56 0.12 -11.92
C GLU A 28 1.19 0.03 -12.63
N TYR A 29 0.98 -0.98 -13.45
CA TYR A 29 -0.25 -1.12 -14.23
C TYR A 29 -1.44 -1.68 -13.44
N THR A 30 -1.17 -2.53 -12.45
CA THR A 30 -2.20 -3.15 -11.60
C THR A 30 -2.85 -2.13 -10.66
N ASN A 31 -2.06 -1.16 -10.19
CA ASN A 31 -2.50 -0.19 -9.19
C ASN A 31 -3.71 0.62 -9.66
N VAL A 32 -3.77 1.04 -10.92
CA VAL A 32 -4.88 1.82 -11.47
C VAL A 32 -6.21 1.06 -11.38
N PHE A 33 -6.18 -0.23 -11.74
CA PHE A 33 -7.38 -1.08 -11.67
C PHE A 33 -7.75 -1.42 -10.24
N LEU A 34 -6.75 -1.60 -9.37
CA LEU A 34 -6.97 -1.84 -7.95
C LEU A 34 -7.64 -0.63 -7.28
N GLU A 35 -7.15 0.57 -7.56
CA GLU A 35 -7.78 1.82 -7.10
C GLU A 35 -9.24 1.90 -7.54
N ALA A 36 -9.54 1.57 -8.80
CA ALA A 36 -10.91 1.55 -9.32
C ALA A 36 -11.80 0.54 -8.58
N ALA A 37 -11.28 -0.66 -8.29
CA ALA A 37 -12.01 -1.69 -7.55
C ALA A 37 -12.34 -1.25 -6.12
N PHE A 38 -11.40 -0.62 -5.41
CA PHE A 38 -11.64 -0.09 -4.07
C PHE A 38 -12.62 1.09 -4.06
N ARG A 39 -12.51 1.99 -5.04
CA ARG A 39 -13.44 3.12 -5.19
C ARG A 39 -14.87 2.64 -5.49
N ALA A 40 -15.04 1.58 -6.29
CA ALA A 40 -16.35 0.99 -6.54
C ALA A 40 -17.03 0.44 -5.27
N GLU A 41 -16.25 0.00 -4.29
CA GLU A 41 -16.73 -0.42 -2.97
C GLU A 41 -16.90 0.75 -1.98
N GLY A 42 -16.66 1.98 -2.42
CA GLY A 42 -16.83 3.20 -1.62
C GLY A 42 -15.69 3.47 -0.64
N TYR A 43 -14.48 2.99 -0.93
CA TYR A 43 -13.25 3.38 -0.23
C TYR A 43 -12.56 4.53 -0.95
N SER A 44 -12.02 5.49 -0.21
CA SER A 44 -10.96 6.37 -0.73
C SER A 44 -9.66 5.56 -0.70
N PHE A 45 -9.07 5.33 -1.87
CA PHE A 45 -7.89 4.48 -2.01
C PHE A 45 -6.92 5.08 -3.03
N GLU A 46 -5.67 5.12 -2.67
CA GLU A 46 -4.59 5.65 -3.49
C GLU A 46 -3.33 4.79 -3.34
N THR A 47 -2.58 4.65 -4.44
CA THR A 47 -1.25 4.07 -4.40
C THR A 47 -0.20 5.16 -4.29
N LEU A 48 0.77 4.97 -3.41
CA LEU A 48 1.90 5.89 -3.24
C LEU A 48 2.82 5.78 -4.45
N LYS A 49 2.92 6.85 -5.22
CA LYS A 49 3.74 6.94 -6.44
C LYS A 49 5.09 7.62 -6.22
N ASN A 50 5.37 8.05 -4.99
CA ASN A 50 6.62 8.70 -4.65
C ASN A 50 7.78 7.68 -4.71
N PRO A 51 8.82 7.92 -5.53
CA PRO A 51 10.01 7.08 -5.49
C PRO A 51 10.72 7.25 -4.15
N VAL A 52 11.24 6.15 -3.61
CA VAL A 52 12.03 6.20 -2.37
C VAL A 52 13.33 6.96 -2.63
N LYS A 53 13.51 8.08 -1.92
CA LYS A 53 14.70 8.95 -2.01
C LYS A 53 15.73 8.56 -0.95
N ASP A 54 15.27 8.26 0.27
CA ASP A 54 16.12 7.91 1.41
C ASP A 54 15.70 6.63 2.13
N ARG A 55 16.26 5.51 1.70
CA ARG A 55 16.07 4.21 2.38
C ARG A 55 16.59 4.18 3.81
N THR A 56 17.45 5.12 4.20
CA THR A 56 18.02 5.15 5.56
C THR A 56 16.98 5.49 6.61
N LEU A 57 15.86 6.11 6.23
CA LEU A 57 14.73 6.35 7.11
C LEU A 57 14.19 5.03 7.69
N ALA A 58 13.98 4.03 6.84
CA ALA A 58 13.52 2.72 7.30
C ALA A 58 14.56 2.06 8.24
N LEU A 59 15.85 2.18 7.92
CA LEU A 59 16.93 1.57 8.71
C LEU A 59 17.10 2.19 10.11
N ARG A 60 16.49 3.34 10.39
CA ARG A 60 16.42 3.89 11.77
C ARG A 60 15.53 3.04 12.69
N TYR A 61 14.57 2.32 12.11
CA TYR A 61 13.56 1.56 12.86
C TYR A 61 13.71 0.05 12.73
N ILE A 62 14.36 -0.43 11.66
CA ILE A 62 14.55 -1.85 11.37
C ILE A 62 16.03 -2.18 11.14
N SER A 63 16.37 -3.47 11.32
CA SER A 63 17.72 -3.98 11.03
C SER A 63 17.95 -4.06 9.51
N SER A 64 19.23 -3.94 9.10
CA SER A 64 19.67 -4.19 7.73
C SER A 64 19.48 -5.63 7.23
N ASP A 65 19.10 -6.56 8.13
CA ASP A 65 18.85 -7.97 7.79
C ASP A 65 17.49 -8.19 7.13
N TYR A 66 16.63 -7.16 7.09
CA TYR A 66 15.38 -7.23 6.35
C TYR A 66 15.64 -7.25 4.84
N CYS A 67 14.79 -7.95 4.10
CA CYS A 67 14.89 -7.97 2.64
C CYS A 67 14.68 -6.58 2.04
N TYR A 68 15.35 -6.31 0.94
CA TYR A 68 15.37 -4.99 0.31
C TYR A 68 13.98 -4.43 -0.02
N PRO A 69 13.04 -5.23 -0.59
CA PRO A 69 11.67 -4.77 -0.80
C PRO A 69 10.97 -4.27 0.48
N THR A 70 11.16 -4.96 1.61
CA THR A 70 10.59 -4.51 2.89
C THR A 70 11.15 -3.15 3.32
N VAL A 71 12.46 -2.93 3.13
CA VAL A 71 13.10 -1.64 3.43
C VAL A 71 12.50 -0.54 2.54
N LEU A 72 12.30 -0.80 1.25
CA LEU A 72 11.73 0.18 0.32
C LEU A 72 10.29 0.53 0.66
N ILE A 73 9.43 -0.47 0.92
CA ILE A 73 8.03 -0.27 1.29
C ILE A 73 7.95 0.60 2.56
N LEU A 74 8.72 0.23 3.57
CA LEU A 74 8.72 1.00 4.82
C LEU A 74 9.27 2.42 4.61
N ALA A 75 10.33 2.60 3.83
CA ALA A 75 10.87 3.91 3.52
C ALA A 75 9.85 4.79 2.77
N GLN A 76 9.10 4.22 1.83
CA GLN A 76 8.06 4.94 1.09
C GLN A 76 6.95 5.47 2.03
N PHE A 77 6.49 4.67 2.97
CA PHE A 77 5.51 5.12 3.96
C PHE A 77 6.09 6.20 4.89
N LEU A 78 7.33 6.03 5.35
CA LEU A 78 7.97 7.00 6.23
C LEU A 78 8.23 8.34 5.52
N GLU A 79 8.72 8.31 4.27
CA GLU A 79 8.87 9.52 3.47
C GLU A 79 7.54 10.24 3.25
N TYR A 80 6.46 9.48 3.03
CA TYR A 80 5.13 10.06 2.91
C TYR A 80 4.69 10.74 4.21
N LEU A 81 4.93 10.13 5.37
CA LEU A 81 4.64 10.75 6.67
C LEU A 81 5.47 12.02 6.90
N GLU A 82 6.79 11.97 6.60
CA GLU A 82 7.68 13.13 6.75
C GLU A 82 7.35 14.27 5.77
N SER A 83 6.74 13.96 4.62
CA SER A 83 6.32 15.00 3.67
C SER A 83 5.21 15.90 4.20
N GLY A 84 4.42 15.42 5.16
CA GLY A 84 3.28 16.15 5.71
C GLY A 84 2.18 16.44 4.67
N GLU A 85 2.11 15.66 3.58
CA GLU A 85 1.13 15.87 2.50
C GLU A 85 -0.31 15.75 3.00
N ARG A 86 -0.55 14.87 3.97
CA ARG A 86 -1.84 14.69 4.65
C ARG A 86 -1.68 14.52 6.13
N ASP A 87 -2.72 14.92 6.85
CA ASP A 87 -2.80 14.70 8.29
C ASP A 87 -2.86 13.19 8.62
N PRO A 88 -2.13 12.71 9.65
CA PRO A 88 -2.25 11.36 10.15
C PRO A 88 -3.68 10.90 10.46
N GLU A 89 -4.59 11.83 10.74
CA GLU A 89 -6.01 11.53 10.95
C GLU A 89 -6.79 11.23 9.66
N GLU A 90 -6.25 11.59 8.49
CA GLU A 90 -6.90 11.42 7.18
C GLU A 90 -6.40 10.19 6.42
N ILE A 91 -5.41 9.48 6.93
CA ILE A 91 -4.77 8.36 6.23
C ILE A 91 -4.89 7.05 6.97
N THR A 92 -4.75 5.97 6.22
CA THR A 92 -4.68 4.58 6.70
C THR A 92 -3.71 3.83 5.81
N PHE A 93 -2.75 3.12 6.37
CA PHE A 93 -1.87 2.28 5.56
C PHE A 93 -2.48 0.89 5.33
N MET A 94 -2.27 0.37 4.12
CA MET A 94 -2.66 -0.99 3.77
C MET A 94 -1.46 -1.76 3.25
N GLU A 95 -1.33 -2.99 3.72
CA GLU A 95 -0.30 -3.92 3.26
C GLU A 95 -0.88 -5.29 2.94
N PRO A 96 -0.52 -5.90 1.80
CA PRO A 96 -0.88 -7.28 1.53
C PRO A 96 -0.13 -8.21 2.47
N GLN A 97 -0.86 -9.17 3.03
CA GLN A 97 -0.29 -10.22 3.89
C GLN A 97 -0.50 -11.57 3.23
N ALA A 98 0.50 -12.02 2.50
CA ALA A 98 0.36 -13.21 1.66
C ALA A 98 0.57 -14.53 2.42
N GLY A 99 1.01 -14.51 3.66
CA GLY A 99 1.39 -15.73 4.39
C GLY A 99 2.63 -16.44 3.79
N GLY A 100 3.00 -17.58 4.35
CA GLY A 100 4.12 -18.39 3.88
C GLY A 100 5.49 -17.94 4.40
N ALA A 101 6.56 -18.45 3.79
CA ALA A 101 7.94 -18.25 4.24
C ALA A 101 8.54 -16.88 3.87
N CYS A 102 7.85 -16.08 3.09
CA CYS A 102 8.32 -14.75 2.70
C CYS A 102 8.19 -13.75 3.86
N ARG A 103 9.27 -13.02 4.15
CA ARG A 103 9.27 -11.98 5.18
C ARG A 103 8.32 -10.81 4.84
N ALA A 104 8.02 -10.60 3.56
CA ALA A 104 7.03 -9.62 3.11
C ALA A 104 5.63 -9.89 3.70
N GLY A 105 5.28 -11.14 3.98
CA GLY A 105 4.04 -11.48 4.68
C GLY A 105 3.92 -10.93 6.11
N ASN A 106 4.97 -10.30 6.65
CA ASN A 106 4.97 -9.72 8.00
C ASN A 106 5.17 -8.19 8.01
N ILE A 107 5.10 -7.52 6.84
CA ILE A 107 5.28 -6.06 6.76
C ILE A 107 4.21 -5.33 7.58
N TYR A 108 3.00 -5.83 7.58
CA TYR A 108 1.90 -5.31 8.40
C TYR A 108 2.30 -5.15 9.88
N ASN A 109 2.76 -6.22 10.52
CA ASN A 109 3.20 -6.17 11.93
C ASN A 109 4.43 -5.28 12.11
N LEU A 110 5.32 -5.27 11.12
CA LEU A 110 6.52 -4.43 11.15
C LEU A 110 6.14 -2.95 11.12
N LEU A 111 5.24 -2.55 10.24
CA LEU A 111 4.77 -1.17 10.12
C LEU A 111 4.08 -0.72 11.42
N GLN A 112 3.25 -1.56 12.02
CA GLN A 112 2.65 -1.26 13.34
C GLN A 112 3.72 -1.03 14.41
N ARG A 113 4.78 -1.86 14.44
CA ARG A 113 5.89 -1.69 15.40
C ARG A 113 6.66 -0.40 15.15
N VAL A 114 6.82 -0.02 13.90
CA VAL A 114 7.52 1.23 13.55
C VAL A 114 6.69 2.43 14.01
N LEU A 115 5.40 2.47 13.69
CA LEU A 115 4.50 3.53 14.18
C LEU A 115 4.49 3.59 15.72
N TYR A 116 4.46 2.46 16.40
CA TYR A 116 4.56 2.41 17.85
C TYR A 116 5.85 3.04 18.37
N ARG A 117 7.01 2.72 17.78
CA ARG A 117 8.29 3.32 18.16
C ARG A 117 8.34 4.83 17.92
N MET A 118 7.72 5.29 16.82
CA MET A 118 7.62 6.73 16.53
C MET A 118 6.80 7.45 17.61
N VAL A 119 5.71 6.83 18.08
CA VAL A 119 4.91 7.34 19.19
C VAL A 119 5.71 7.38 20.50
N GLU A 120 6.49 6.34 20.81
CA GLU A 120 7.38 6.32 21.99
C GLU A 120 8.46 7.41 21.92
N GLN A 121 8.86 7.83 20.72
CA GLN A 121 9.81 8.91 20.47
C GLN A 121 9.16 10.30 20.50
N GLY A 122 7.87 10.39 20.83
CA GLY A 122 7.13 11.64 21.00
C GLY A 122 6.30 12.09 19.80
N GLN A 123 6.25 11.31 18.73
CA GLN A 123 5.43 11.58 17.55
C GLN A 123 4.01 11.01 17.76
N LEU A 124 3.27 11.58 18.70
CA LEU A 124 1.99 11.04 19.19
C LEU A 124 0.89 11.01 18.13
N GLU A 125 0.96 11.85 17.11
CA GLU A 125 0.03 11.94 15.99
C GLU A 125 -0.05 10.62 15.20
N TYR A 126 1.03 9.87 15.12
CA TYR A 126 1.07 8.60 14.37
C TYR A 126 0.34 7.45 15.06
N ALA A 127 -0.02 7.60 16.33
CA ALA A 127 -0.91 6.67 17.03
C ALA A 127 -2.32 6.62 16.40
N GLN A 128 -2.69 7.65 15.63
CA GLN A 128 -3.99 7.76 14.99
C GLN A 128 -4.08 7.00 13.66
N ILE A 129 -2.96 6.49 13.13
CA ILE A 129 -2.93 5.84 11.82
C ILE A 129 -3.31 4.38 11.96
N PRO A 130 -4.48 3.95 11.42
CA PRO A 130 -4.79 2.53 11.32
C PRO A 130 -3.90 1.87 10.27
N VAL A 131 -3.57 0.62 10.49
CA VAL A 131 -2.93 -0.23 9.48
C VAL A 131 -3.88 -1.38 9.15
N ILE A 132 -4.18 -1.59 7.88
CA ILE A 132 -5.04 -2.67 7.41
C ILE A 132 -4.17 -3.72 6.72
N SER A 133 -4.41 -4.99 7.07
CA SER A 133 -3.86 -6.11 6.32
C SER A 133 -4.85 -6.58 5.26
N LEU A 134 -4.38 -6.67 4.02
CA LEU A 134 -5.13 -7.33 2.96
C LEU A 134 -4.90 -8.84 3.06
N ASN A 135 -5.57 -9.47 4.02
CA ASN A 135 -5.46 -10.89 4.30
C ASN A 135 -6.79 -11.61 4.02
N LEU A 136 -6.76 -12.62 3.17
CA LEU A 136 -7.93 -13.47 2.87
C LEU A 136 -8.27 -14.43 4.02
N MET A 137 -7.34 -14.68 4.94
CA MET A 137 -7.53 -15.60 6.06
C MET A 137 -8.28 -15.00 7.26
N GLY A 138 -8.54 -13.69 7.26
CA GLY A 138 -9.51 -13.06 8.16
C GLY A 138 -9.08 -12.95 9.64
N GLU A 139 -7.79 -12.98 9.95
CA GLU A 139 -7.31 -12.89 11.33
C GLU A 139 -7.50 -11.51 11.98
N GLU A 140 -7.71 -10.47 11.19
CA GLU A 140 -7.86 -9.11 11.69
C GLU A 140 -9.30 -8.62 11.59
N LYS A 141 -9.80 -8.11 12.71
CA LYS A 141 -11.18 -7.62 12.81
C LYS A 141 -11.25 -6.10 12.72
N HIS A 142 -11.13 -5.57 11.50
CA HIS A 142 -11.44 -4.16 11.25
C HIS A 142 -12.93 -4.02 10.94
N THR A 143 -13.66 -3.22 11.73
CA THR A 143 -15.10 -3.05 11.55
C THR A 143 -15.47 -2.25 10.30
N GLY A 144 -14.54 -1.45 9.80
CA GLY A 144 -14.70 -0.59 8.61
C GLY A 144 -14.19 -1.22 7.30
N PHE A 145 -13.36 -2.25 7.39
CA PHE A 145 -12.80 -2.93 6.22
C PHE A 145 -13.32 -4.35 6.09
N ARG A 146 -13.76 -4.70 4.89
CA ARG A 146 -14.23 -6.05 4.57
C ARG A 146 -13.94 -6.38 3.13
N ILE A 147 -13.36 -7.54 2.90
CA ILE A 147 -13.20 -8.09 1.54
C ILE A 147 -14.55 -8.67 1.12
N THR A 148 -15.23 -7.97 0.21
CA THR A 148 -16.47 -8.45 -0.41
C THR A 148 -16.14 -9.35 -1.60
N PRO A 149 -17.07 -10.21 -2.06
CA PRO A 149 -16.87 -10.94 -3.31
C PRO A 149 -16.63 -10.03 -4.52
N SER A 150 -17.24 -8.85 -4.53
CA SER A 150 -17.04 -7.82 -5.56
C SER A 150 -15.61 -7.27 -5.51
N LEU A 151 -15.12 -6.87 -4.33
CA LEU A 151 -13.74 -6.39 -4.16
C LEU A 151 -12.73 -7.48 -4.54
N LEU A 152 -12.99 -8.73 -4.15
CA LEU A 152 -12.12 -9.86 -4.50
C LEU A 152 -12.06 -10.08 -6.02
N SER A 153 -13.22 -10.09 -6.69
CA SER A 153 -13.27 -10.24 -8.15
C SER A 153 -12.63 -9.05 -8.87
N GLY A 154 -12.86 -7.84 -8.37
CA GLY A 154 -12.20 -6.61 -8.86
C GLY A 154 -10.69 -6.66 -8.70
N GLY A 155 -10.18 -7.15 -7.57
CA GLY A 155 -8.75 -7.34 -7.33
C GLY A 155 -8.11 -8.38 -8.26
N ILE A 156 -8.80 -9.50 -8.50
CA ILE A 156 -8.34 -10.53 -9.47
C ILE A 156 -8.32 -9.93 -10.89
N ALA A 157 -9.38 -9.22 -11.27
CA ALA A 157 -9.45 -8.55 -12.57
C ALA A 157 -8.31 -7.52 -12.72
N ALA A 158 -8.05 -6.72 -11.68
CA ALA A 158 -6.94 -5.76 -11.65
C ALA A 158 -5.60 -6.43 -11.90
N GLY A 159 -5.34 -7.57 -11.25
CA GLY A 159 -4.14 -8.38 -11.48
C GLY A 159 -4.04 -8.86 -12.94
N CYS A 160 -5.09 -9.49 -13.46
CA CYS A 160 -5.11 -10.01 -14.82
C CYS A 160 -4.90 -8.92 -15.88
N TYR A 161 -5.58 -7.78 -15.76
CA TYR A 161 -5.42 -6.67 -16.70
C TYR A 161 -4.06 -6.00 -16.56
N GLY A 162 -3.57 -5.79 -15.35
CA GLY A 162 -2.24 -5.23 -15.11
C GLY A 162 -1.13 -6.11 -15.72
N ASP A 163 -1.20 -7.42 -15.51
CA ASP A 163 -0.25 -8.38 -16.09
C ASP A 163 -0.33 -8.41 -17.62
N LEU A 164 -1.53 -8.39 -18.19
CA LEU A 164 -1.71 -8.33 -19.63
C LEU A 164 -1.04 -7.09 -20.23
N ILE A 165 -1.28 -5.92 -19.63
CA ILE A 165 -0.69 -4.66 -20.11
C ILE A 165 0.82 -4.69 -19.97
N MET A 166 1.34 -5.17 -18.84
CA MET A 166 2.78 -5.30 -18.63
C MET A 166 3.43 -6.25 -19.66
N CYS A 167 2.81 -7.39 -19.94
CA CYS A 167 3.29 -8.32 -20.96
C CYS A 167 3.31 -7.67 -22.35
N LEU A 168 2.24 -6.98 -22.73
CA LEU A 168 2.18 -6.27 -24.02
C LEU A 168 3.23 -5.17 -24.10
N TYR A 169 3.38 -4.39 -23.03
CA TYR A 169 4.41 -3.35 -22.95
C TYR A 169 5.82 -3.91 -23.17
N GLN A 170 6.16 -4.98 -22.43
CA GLN A 170 7.49 -5.61 -22.53
C GLN A 170 7.76 -6.22 -23.91
N GLN A 171 6.72 -6.74 -24.59
CA GLN A 171 6.85 -7.29 -25.93
C GLN A 171 7.05 -6.21 -27.01
N VAL A 172 6.38 -5.07 -26.87
CA VAL A 172 6.39 -4.01 -27.91
C VAL A 172 7.52 -3.02 -27.68
N LYS A 173 7.88 -2.73 -26.43
CA LYS A 173 8.88 -1.70 -26.06
C LYS A 173 10.23 -1.87 -26.78
N PRO A 174 10.81 -3.09 -26.93
CA PRO A 174 12.09 -3.26 -27.65
C PRO A 174 12.04 -2.88 -29.14
N TYR A 175 10.85 -2.85 -29.74
CA TYR A 175 10.66 -2.54 -31.18
C TYR A 175 10.14 -1.12 -31.40
N GLU A 176 10.15 -0.29 -30.38
CA GLU A 176 9.70 1.09 -30.42
C GLU A 176 10.51 1.90 -31.44
N GLN A 177 9.84 2.48 -32.44
CA GLN A 177 10.49 3.30 -33.46
C GLN A 177 10.71 4.74 -32.99
N ASN A 178 9.77 5.27 -32.22
CA ASN A 178 9.87 6.60 -31.60
C ASN A 178 10.02 6.46 -30.09
N PRO A 179 11.12 6.93 -29.48
CA PRO A 179 11.33 6.83 -28.04
C PRO A 179 10.15 7.39 -27.23
N GLY A 180 9.59 6.58 -26.35
CA GLY A 180 8.46 6.96 -25.51
C GLY A 180 7.07 6.71 -26.08
N ALA A 181 6.93 6.34 -27.37
CA ALA A 181 5.62 6.13 -28.02
C ALA A 181 4.83 4.98 -27.37
N VAL A 182 5.49 3.88 -27.04
CA VAL A 182 4.85 2.73 -26.37
C VAL A 182 4.39 3.10 -24.97
N SER A 183 5.24 3.76 -24.18
CA SER A 183 4.88 4.24 -22.85
C SER A 183 3.70 5.22 -22.90
N TYR A 184 3.68 6.13 -23.86
CA TYR A 184 2.59 7.08 -24.05
C TYR A 184 1.27 6.41 -24.41
N THR A 185 1.28 5.42 -25.32
CA THR A 185 0.08 4.68 -25.72
C THR A 185 -0.51 3.89 -24.56
N HIS A 186 0.35 3.24 -23.77
CA HIS A 186 -0.11 2.46 -22.62
C HIS A 186 -0.62 3.36 -21.48
N LEU A 187 0.03 4.48 -21.19
CA LEU A 187 -0.46 5.44 -20.19
C LEU A 187 -1.83 6.01 -20.56
N ARG A 188 -2.07 6.38 -21.83
CA ARG A 188 -3.37 6.88 -22.28
C ARG A 188 -4.50 5.87 -22.22
N ALA A 189 -4.22 4.58 -22.40
CA ALA A 189 -5.24 3.54 -22.25
C ALA A 189 -5.82 3.46 -20.84
N HIS A 190 -5.16 4.10 -19.85
CA HIS A 190 -5.62 4.15 -18.46
C HIS A 190 -6.39 5.44 -18.11
N GLU A 191 -6.38 6.46 -18.99
CA GLU A 191 -7.06 7.72 -18.76
C GLU A 191 -8.50 7.75 -19.30
N THR A 192 -8.90 6.72 -20.07
CA THR A 192 -10.25 6.56 -20.64
C THR A 192 -11.03 5.46 -19.92
#